data_322b608b02569f4e68eec88837bc237d
#
_entry.id   322b608b02569f4e68eec88837bc237d
#
_cell.length_a   1.000
_cell.length_b   1.000
_cell.length_c   1.000
_cell.angle_alpha   90.00
_cell.angle_beta   90.00
_cell.angle_gamma   90.00
#
_symmetry.space_group_name_H-M   'P 1'
#
loop_
_entity.id
_entity.type
_entity.pdbx_description
1 polymer ?
#
loop_
_entity_poly.entity_id
_entity_poly.type
_entity_poly.pdbx_seq_one_letter_code
_entity_poly.pdbx_strand_id
1 'polypeptide(L)'
;MAHSPQFLKLVNESKKKVKETNVTDVKRRMDGGEKFLLVDTREDNEWSNGHIPGAIHLGRGILERDIEQQVPDTGTKLILYCGGGFRSALAADNLQKMGYTNVESMDGGWRGWVSAGLPTTKG
;
A
#
# COMPACT_ATOMS: atom_id res chain seq x y z
N MET A 1 6.69 1.55 -18.92
CA MET A 1 6.45 0.17 -19.36
C MET A 1 4.96 -0.16 -19.29
N ALA A 2 4.43 -0.72 -20.36
CA ALA A 2 3.03 -1.12 -20.38
C ALA A 2 2.84 -2.43 -19.62
N HIS A 3 1.78 -2.51 -18.84
CA HIS A 3 1.41 -3.75 -18.16
C HIS A 3 0.64 -4.67 -19.11
N SER A 4 0.73 -5.98 -18.90
CA SER A 4 0.05 -6.96 -19.72
C SER A 4 -1.48 -6.87 -19.52
N PRO A 5 -2.27 -7.21 -20.55
CA PRO A 5 -3.74 -7.13 -20.45
C PRO A 5 -4.34 -7.99 -19.34
N GLN A 6 -3.80 -9.17 -19.09
CA GLN A 6 -4.33 -10.06 -18.05
C GLN A 6 -4.01 -9.52 -16.65
N PHE A 7 -2.84 -8.92 -16.47
CA PHE A 7 -2.49 -8.27 -15.21
C PHE A 7 -3.42 -7.08 -14.94
N LEU A 8 -3.66 -6.24 -15.94
CA LEU A 8 -4.59 -5.10 -15.82
C LEU A 8 -6.00 -5.55 -15.49
N LYS A 9 -6.46 -6.64 -16.10
CA LYS A 9 -7.77 -7.20 -15.79
C LYS A 9 -7.87 -7.62 -14.33
N LEU A 10 -6.87 -8.33 -13.84
CA LEU A 10 -6.82 -8.77 -12.44
C LEU A 10 -6.83 -7.59 -11.49
N VAL A 11 -5.98 -6.59 -11.75
CA VAL A 11 -5.89 -5.38 -10.93
C VAL A 11 -7.20 -4.61 -10.94
N ASN A 12 -7.82 -4.44 -12.10
CA ASN A 12 -9.08 -3.69 -12.20
C ASN A 12 -10.22 -4.39 -11.46
N GLU A 13 -10.24 -5.72 -11.43
CA GLU A 13 -11.21 -6.47 -10.63
C GLU A 13 -10.99 -6.24 -9.13
N SER A 14 -9.73 -6.27 -8.68
CA SER A 14 -9.41 -5.99 -7.27
C SER A 14 -9.76 -4.56 -6.89
N LYS A 15 -9.49 -3.58 -7.76
CA LYS A 15 -9.80 -2.17 -7.51
C LYS A 15 -11.29 -1.93 -7.29
N LYS A 16 -12.16 -2.74 -7.87
CA LYS A 16 -13.61 -2.65 -7.63
C LYS A 16 -14.03 -3.11 -6.26
N LYS A 17 -13.20 -3.91 -5.58
CA LYS A 17 -13.49 -4.53 -4.30
C LYS A 17 -12.80 -3.86 -3.12
N VAL A 18 -11.83 -2.97 -3.38
CA VAL A 18 -11.05 -2.32 -2.34
C VAL A 18 -11.32 -0.83 -2.32
N LYS A 19 -11.14 -0.23 -1.14
CA LYS A 19 -11.17 1.22 -1.03
C LYS A 19 -9.83 1.77 -1.46
N GLU A 20 -9.84 2.76 -2.35
CA GLU A 20 -8.63 3.45 -2.77
C GLU A 20 -8.57 4.84 -2.16
N THR A 21 -7.38 5.27 -1.77
CA THR A 21 -7.07 6.65 -1.45
C THR A 21 -6.04 7.15 -2.46
N ASN A 22 -5.42 8.28 -2.23
CA ASN A 22 -4.40 8.83 -3.13
C ASN A 22 -3.31 9.52 -2.32
N VAL A 23 -2.23 9.89 -3.00
CA VAL A 23 -1.04 10.49 -2.39
C VAL A 23 -1.37 11.77 -1.62
N THR A 24 -2.15 12.66 -2.21
CA THR A 24 -2.54 13.92 -1.58
C THR A 24 -3.35 13.69 -0.30
N ASP A 25 -4.30 12.77 -0.37
CA ASP A 25 -5.15 12.44 0.78
C ASP A 25 -4.35 11.80 1.91
N VAL A 26 -3.45 10.87 1.59
CA VAL A 26 -2.61 10.22 2.60
C VAL A 26 -1.73 11.25 3.30
N LYS A 27 -1.08 12.13 2.55
CA LYS A 27 -0.24 13.18 3.14
C LYS A 27 -1.05 14.08 4.05
N ARG A 28 -2.25 14.50 3.62
CA ARG A 28 -3.16 15.32 4.42
C ARG A 28 -3.54 14.62 5.74
N ARG A 29 -3.83 13.32 5.66
CA ARG A 29 -4.22 12.52 6.84
C ARG A 29 -3.06 12.36 7.80
N MET A 30 -1.84 12.14 7.29
CA MET A 30 -0.63 12.08 8.12
C MET A 30 -0.39 13.40 8.85
N ASP A 31 -0.46 14.51 8.12
CA ASP A 31 -0.24 15.85 8.68
C ASP A 31 -1.32 16.22 9.72
N GLY A 32 -2.52 15.70 9.54
CA GLY A 32 -3.62 15.90 10.48
C GLY A 32 -3.59 15.01 11.71
N GLY A 33 -2.59 14.14 11.82
CA GLY A 33 -2.45 13.24 12.97
C GLY A 33 -3.37 12.04 12.96
N GLU A 34 -3.99 11.70 11.82
CA GLU A 34 -4.83 10.51 11.73
C GLU A 34 -3.99 9.26 11.97
N LYS A 35 -4.51 8.34 12.77
CA LYS A 35 -3.79 7.11 13.11
C LYS A 35 -4.09 6.01 12.11
N PHE A 36 -3.06 5.55 11.42
CA PHE A 36 -3.12 4.39 10.53
C PHE A 36 -1.71 3.83 10.37
N LEU A 37 -1.63 2.59 9.96
CA LEU A 37 -0.34 1.96 9.64
C LEU A 37 -0.15 1.98 8.13
N LEU A 38 0.95 2.59 7.69
CA LEU A 38 1.30 2.65 6.28
C LEU A 38 2.22 1.48 5.95
N VAL A 39 1.86 0.68 4.96
CA VAL A 39 2.57 -0.55 4.61
C VAL A 39 3.07 -0.46 3.18
N ASP A 40 4.39 -0.56 3.02
CA ASP A 40 5.05 -0.64 1.71
C ASP A 40 5.06 -2.10 1.27
N THR A 41 4.42 -2.39 0.14
CA THR A 41 4.31 -3.75 -0.38
C THR A 41 5.29 -4.03 -1.53
N ARG A 42 6.23 -3.11 -1.78
CA ARG A 42 7.23 -3.27 -2.84
C ARG A 42 8.30 -4.30 -2.47
N GLU A 43 9.16 -4.58 -3.43
CA GLU A 43 10.28 -5.50 -3.23
C GLU A 43 11.35 -4.90 -2.30
N ASP A 44 12.20 -5.76 -1.73
CA ASP A 44 13.24 -5.34 -0.78
C ASP A 44 14.19 -4.29 -1.35
N ASN A 45 14.60 -4.44 -2.60
CA ASN A 45 15.50 -3.47 -3.24
C ASN A 45 14.82 -2.11 -3.45
N GLU A 46 13.54 -2.10 -3.74
CA GLU A 46 12.78 -0.85 -3.85
C GLU A 46 12.71 -0.13 -2.50
N TRP A 47 12.38 -0.86 -1.45
CA TRP A 47 12.33 -0.32 -0.08
C TRP A 47 13.68 0.27 0.34
N SER A 48 14.76 -0.46 0.09
CA SER A 48 16.12 -0.05 0.49
C SER A 48 16.58 1.24 -0.20
N ASN A 49 16.07 1.51 -1.40
CA ASN A 49 16.40 2.70 -2.17
C ASN A 49 15.57 3.93 -1.80
N GLY A 50 14.64 3.77 -0.89
CA GLY A 50 13.82 4.88 -0.40
C GLY A 50 12.39 4.44 -0.16
N HIS A 51 11.76 5.00 0.87
CA HIS A 51 10.37 4.71 1.22
C HIS A 51 9.76 5.89 1.98
N ILE A 52 8.48 5.83 2.23
CA ILE A 52 7.76 6.89 2.96
C ILE A 52 8.12 6.79 4.44
N PRO A 53 8.50 7.90 5.09
CA PRO A 53 8.82 7.89 6.52
C PRO A 53 7.64 7.36 7.36
N GLY A 54 7.94 6.50 8.32
CA GLY A 54 6.93 5.90 9.19
C GLY A 54 6.27 4.65 8.66
N ALA A 55 6.51 4.28 7.39
CA ALA A 55 5.97 3.04 6.82
C ALA A 55 6.70 1.82 7.36
N ILE A 56 5.99 0.70 7.41
CA ILE A 56 6.63 -0.61 7.61
C ILE A 56 6.70 -1.33 6.26
N HIS A 57 7.62 -2.28 6.16
CA HIS A 57 7.81 -3.04 4.93
C HIS A 57 7.28 -4.46 5.08
N LEU A 58 6.30 -4.80 4.26
CA LEU A 58 5.80 -6.17 4.10
C LEU A 58 5.62 -6.40 2.60
N GLY A 59 6.66 -6.90 1.96
CA GLY A 59 6.67 -7.12 0.51
C GLY A 59 5.53 -8.03 0.06
N ARG A 60 5.07 -7.83 -1.18
CA ARG A 60 3.90 -8.53 -1.69
C ARG A 60 4.00 -10.04 -1.58
N GLY A 61 5.22 -10.60 -1.71
CA GLY A 61 5.43 -12.05 -1.68
C GLY A 61 5.28 -12.68 -0.30
N ILE A 62 5.36 -11.89 0.78
CA ILE A 62 5.28 -12.41 2.15
C ILE A 62 4.16 -11.76 2.96
N LEU A 63 3.42 -10.85 2.38
CA LEU A 63 2.45 -10.04 3.10
C LEU A 63 1.38 -10.90 3.79
N GLU A 64 0.73 -11.78 3.04
CA GLU A 64 -0.34 -12.62 3.57
C GLU A 64 0.18 -13.57 4.65
N ARG A 65 1.41 -14.03 4.50
CA ARG A 65 2.02 -14.93 5.47
C ARG A 65 2.30 -14.23 6.80
N ASP A 66 2.77 -12.98 6.74
CA ASP A 66 3.36 -12.31 7.91
C ASP A 66 2.47 -11.22 8.55
N ILE A 67 1.40 -10.79 7.88
CA ILE A 67 0.60 -9.66 8.36
C ILE A 67 -0.01 -9.91 9.75
N GLU A 68 -0.47 -11.11 10.03
CA GLU A 68 -1.11 -11.39 11.31
C GLU A 68 -0.16 -11.28 12.49
N GLN A 69 1.13 -11.58 12.28
CA GLN A 69 2.16 -11.40 13.32
C GLN A 69 2.46 -9.93 13.57
N GLN A 70 2.47 -9.13 12.51
CA GLN A 70 2.78 -7.70 12.59
C GLN A 70 1.57 -6.89 13.06
N VAL A 71 0.38 -7.27 12.61
CA VAL A 71 -0.86 -6.55 12.86
C VAL A 71 -1.95 -7.56 13.24
N PRO A 72 -1.93 -8.05 14.47
CA PRO A 72 -2.91 -9.08 14.89
C PRO A 72 -4.35 -8.57 14.97
N ASP A 73 -4.56 -7.27 15.18
CA ASP A 73 -5.91 -6.69 15.22
C ASP A 73 -6.41 -6.43 13.79
N THR A 74 -7.39 -7.21 13.35
CA THR A 74 -7.94 -7.12 12.00
C THR A 74 -8.76 -5.85 11.73
N GLY A 75 -9.06 -5.08 12.76
CA GLY A 75 -9.71 -3.76 12.63
C GLY A 75 -8.75 -2.60 12.47
N THR A 76 -7.45 -2.82 12.57
CA THR A 76 -6.45 -1.78 12.42
C THR A 76 -6.56 -1.11 11.05
N LYS A 77 -6.54 0.22 11.02
CA LYS A 77 -6.55 0.94 9.76
C LYS A 77 -5.21 0.79 9.06
N LEU A 78 -5.24 0.20 7.87
CA LEU A 78 -4.07 -0.05 7.05
C LEU A 78 -4.19 0.71 5.74
N ILE A 79 -3.11 1.39 5.35
CA ILE A 79 -2.99 1.97 4.01
C ILE A 79 -1.79 1.31 3.36
N LEU A 80 -2.02 0.63 2.25
CA LEU A 80 -0.98 -0.08 1.51
C LEU A 80 -0.53 0.73 0.31
N TYR A 81 0.76 0.72 0.00
CA TYR A 81 1.24 1.32 -1.24
C TYR A 81 2.28 0.43 -1.92
N CYS A 82 2.42 0.62 -3.22
CA CYS A 82 3.45 -0.01 -4.03
C CYS A 82 4.04 1.04 -4.97
N GLY A 83 4.55 0.65 -6.12
CA GLY A 83 5.11 1.60 -7.08
C GLY A 83 4.09 2.56 -7.68
N GLY A 84 2.93 2.05 -8.10
CA GLY A 84 1.89 2.84 -8.76
C GLY A 84 0.47 2.58 -8.32
N GLY A 85 0.24 1.67 -7.37
CA GLY A 85 -1.09 1.37 -6.87
C GLY A 85 -1.69 0.05 -7.36
N PHE A 86 -0.98 -0.69 -8.19
CA PHE A 86 -1.50 -1.96 -8.74
C PHE A 86 -1.27 -3.13 -7.79
N ARG A 87 -0.04 -3.34 -7.35
CA ARG A 87 0.29 -4.42 -6.40
C ARG A 87 -0.42 -4.22 -5.06
N SER A 88 -0.54 -2.96 -4.61
CA SER A 88 -1.23 -2.65 -3.35
C SER A 88 -2.73 -2.89 -3.43
N ALA A 89 -3.35 -2.72 -4.60
CA ALA A 89 -4.76 -3.05 -4.79
C ALA A 89 -5.00 -4.56 -4.67
N LEU A 90 -4.13 -5.37 -5.27
CA LEU A 90 -4.18 -6.83 -5.14
C LEU A 90 -3.98 -7.25 -3.69
N ALA A 91 -3.02 -6.63 -3.01
CA ALA A 91 -2.73 -6.92 -1.61
C ALA A 91 -3.90 -6.57 -0.71
N ALA A 92 -4.51 -5.40 -0.91
CA ALA A 92 -5.66 -4.96 -0.12
C ALA A 92 -6.85 -5.92 -0.27
N ASP A 93 -7.10 -6.39 -1.50
CA ASP A 93 -8.16 -7.37 -1.77
C ASP A 93 -7.91 -8.67 -0.98
N ASN A 94 -6.68 -9.16 -1.00
CA ASN A 94 -6.33 -10.39 -0.26
C ASN A 94 -6.43 -10.20 1.26
N LEU A 95 -6.03 -9.06 1.79
CA LEU A 95 -6.16 -8.81 3.23
C LEU A 95 -7.63 -8.78 3.65
N GLN A 96 -8.52 -8.24 2.82
CA GLN A 96 -9.96 -8.28 3.09
C GLN A 96 -10.47 -9.73 3.17
N LYS A 97 -9.98 -10.61 2.29
CA LYS A 97 -10.31 -12.04 2.33
C LYS A 97 -9.81 -12.71 3.60
N MET A 98 -8.76 -12.19 4.22
CA MET A 98 -8.22 -12.68 5.48
C MET A 98 -8.94 -12.11 6.71
N GLY A 99 -9.92 -11.24 6.50
CA GLY A 99 -10.70 -10.68 7.59
C GLY A 99 -10.32 -9.26 8.03
N TYR A 100 -9.34 -8.62 7.37
CA TYR A 100 -9.00 -7.23 7.66
C TYR A 100 -10.10 -6.33 7.12
N THR A 101 -10.68 -5.50 8.00
CA THR A 101 -11.90 -4.75 7.69
C THR A 101 -11.68 -3.28 7.36
N ASN A 102 -10.43 -2.78 7.49
CA ASN A 102 -10.15 -1.36 7.38
C ASN A 102 -8.90 -1.11 6.56
N VAL A 103 -8.92 -1.55 5.30
CA VAL A 103 -7.76 -1.54 4.41
C VAL A 103 -8.03 -0.63 3.22
N GLU A 104 -7.06 0.24 2.91
CA GLU A 104 -7.10 1.10 1.72
C GLU A 104 -5.83 0.91 0.90
N SER A 105 -5.92 1.10 -0.41
CA SER A 105 -4.77 1.11 -1.31
C SER A 105 -4.52 2.55 -1.77
N MET A 106 -3.26 3.01 -1.67
CA MET A 106 -2.90 4.36 -2.11
C MET A 106 -2.61 4.35 -3.61
N ASP A 107 -3.56 4.84 -4.39
CA ASP A 107 -3.39 5.02 -5.83
C ASP A 107 -2.28 6.04 -6.09
N GLY A 108 -1.53 5.84 -7.16
CA GLY A 108 -0.35 6.66 -7.46
C GLY A 108 0.92 6.13 -6.78
N GLY A 109 0.82 5.54 -5.63
CA GLY A 109 1.90 4.86 -4.93
C GLY A 109 3.16 5.67 -4.72
N TRP A 110 4.29 4.98 -4.66
CA TRP A 110 5.61 5.59 -4.47
C TRP A 110 5.93 6.61 -5.56
N ARG A 111 5.65 6.29 -6.83
CA ARG A 111 5.94 7.21 -7.93
C ARG A 111 5.17 8.53 -7.78
N GLY A 112 3.90 8.45 -7.41
CA GLY A 112 3.09 9.64 -7.16
C GLY A 112 3.58 10.45 -5.97
N TRP A 113 4.03 9.76 -4.92
CA TRP A 113 4.58 10.39 -3.72
C TRP A 113 5.84 11.20 -4.05
N VAL A 114 6.77 10.58 -4.76
CA VAL A 114 8.03 11.23 -5.16
C VAL A 114 7.77 12.38 -6.14
N SER A 115 6.88 12.18 -7.11
CA SER A 115 6.54 13.22 -8.09
C SER A 115 5.93 14.45 -7.43
N ALA A 116 5.24 14.28 -6.32
CA ALA A 116 4.66 15.38 -5.55
C ALA A 116 5.68 16.08 -4.65
N GLY A 117 6.94 15.60 -4.63
CA GLY A 117 8.00 16.20 -3.81
C GLY A 117 7.85 15.95 -2.31
N LEU A 118 7.15 14.91 -1.91
CA LEU A 118 6.88 14.62 -0.51
C LEU A 118 8.07 13.91 0.16
N PRO A 119 8.17 13.97 1.51
CA PRO A 119 9.34 13.44 2.21
C PRO A 119 9.58 11.94 1.99
N THR A 120 10.85 11.58 1.87
CA THR A 120 11.29 10.18 1.74
C THR A 120 12.45 9.91 2.68
N THR A 121 12.68 8.64 2.96
CA THR A 121 13.81 8.22 3.79
C THR A 121 14.35 6.88 3.29
N LYS A 122 15.56 6.56 3.67
CA LYS A 122 16.18 5.25 3.44
C LYS A 122 16.35 4.45 4.72
N GLY A 123 16.04 5.09 5.84
CA GLY A 123 16.26 4.51 7.15
C GLY A 123 15.09 3.80 7.79
#